data_38ee8f4513a8d507d5ebf0f6bb0f8a9a
#
_entry.id   38ee8f4513a8d507d5ebf0f6bb0f8a9a
#
_cell.length_a   1.000
_cell.length_b   1.000
_cell.length_c   1.000
_cell.angle_alpha   90.00
_cell.angle_beta   90.00
_cell.angle_gamma   90.00
#
_symmetry.space_group_name_H-M   'P 1'
#
loop_
_entity.id
_entity.type
_entity.pdbx_description
1 polymer ?
#
loop_
_entity_poly.entity_id
_entity_poly.type
_entity_poly.pdbx_seq_one_letter_code
_entity_poly.pdbx_strand_id
1 'polypeptide(L)'
;MPSATATPRRDDLRLGDSLQRLALWLRDHVLPAWDGVRFTAMARTSGGVSYETWLMDVEDPAAPAERHTRVVVRREPLRGPVEPYDVLDEAEVYRALHSSGVPVPRVLATCDDRSVTGRPFIVTEFVEGDVPDYRTIQRRPEWRDERRRAGMAREFLSVLAELQRVDWRRVVPVAATAPPGPRRPSARSRRTRRPTCGPSR
;
A
#
# COMPACT_ATOMS: atom_id res chain seq x y z
N MET A 1 8.20 -23.21 6.68
CA MET A 1 6.80 -22.86 6.88
C MET A 1 6.68 -22.09 8.18
N PRO A 2 6.51 -20.79 8.24
CA PRO A 2 6.02 -20.11 9.43
C PRO A 2 4.54 -19.86 9.26
N SER A 3 3.73 -20.59 10.01
CA SER A 3 2.33 -20.32 10.24
C SER A 3 2.21 -19.06 11.10
N ALA A 4 1.99 -17.90 10.50
CA ALA A 4 1.60 -16.71 11.21
C ALA A 4 0.07 -16.61 11.21
N THR A 5 -0.55 -17.40 12.07
CA THR A 5 -1.97 -17.19 12.44
C THR A 5 -2.00 -15.98 13.38
N ALA A 6 -1.97 -14.78 12.83
CA ALA A 6 -2.20 -13.58 13.61
C ALA A 6 -3.70 -13.46 13.87
N THR A 7 -4.09 -13.41 15.14
CA THR A 7 -5.47 -13.11 15.57
C THR A 7 -5.88 -11.75 14.99
N PRO A 8 -6.99 -11.65 14.24
CA PRO A 8 -7.43 -10.40 13.64
C PRO A 8 -7.70 -9.34 14.73
N ARG A 9 -7.10 -8.16 14.59
CA ARG A 9 -7.37 -7.03 15.47
C ARG A 9 -8.71 -6.38 15.10
N ARG A 10 -9.36 -5.68 16.04
CA ARG A 10 -10.64 -4.99 15.84
C ARG A 10 -10.70 -4.07 14.61
N ASP A 11 -9.55 -3.55 14.15
CA ASP A 11 -9.45 -2.75 12.92
C ASP A 11 -9.46 -3.60 11.65
N ASP A 12 -9.19 -4.90 11.75
CA ASP A 12 -9.26 -5.86 10.63
C ASP A 12 -10.72 -6.11 10.23
N LEU A 13 -11.64 -6.03 11.20
CA LEU A 13 -13.09 -6.15 10.97
C LEU A 13 -13.67 -5.00 10.12
N ARG A 14 -13.04 -3.83 10.12
CA ARG A 14 -13.47 -2.71 9.26
C ARG A 14 -13.09 -2.89 7.79
N LEU A 15 -12.13 -3.75 7.48
CA LEU A 15 -11.86 -4.16 6.11
C LEU A 15 -12.86 -5.23 5.66
N GLY A 16 -13.40 -6.05 6.58
CA GLY A 16 -14.38 -7.10 6.28
C GLY A 16 -15.59 -6.58 5.46
N ASP A 17 -16.20 -5.49 5.88
CA ASP A 17 -17.31 -4.85 5.16
C ASP A 17 -16.88 -4.26 3.81
N SER A 18 -15.60 -4.02 3.63
CA SER A 18 -15.02 -3.46 2.41
C SER A 18 -14.49 -4.52 1.46
N LEU A 19 -14.32 -5.77 1.88
CA LEU A 19 -13.71 -6.82 1.06
C LEU A 19 -14.50 -7.10 -0.22
N GLN A 20 -15.83 -7.10 -0.14
CA GLN A 20 -16.64 -7.33 -1.32
C GLN A 20 -16.47 -6.18 -2.35
N ARG A 21 -16.45 -4.93 -1.88
CA ARG A 21 -16.20 -3.78 -2.75
C ARG A 21 -14.79 -3.79 -3.32
N LEU A 22 -13.81 -4.16 -2.50
CA LEU A 22 -12.43 -4.32 -2.93
C LEU A 22 -12.28 -5.45 -3.96
N ALA A 23 -12.98 -6.58 -3.80
CA ALA A 23 -12.98 -7.67 -4.76
C ALA A 23 -13.51 -7.23 -6.13
N LEU A 24 -14.65 -6.53 -6.16
CA LEU A 24 -15.21 -5.98 -7.38
C LEU A 24 -14.25 -4.97 -8.03
N TRP A 25 -13.69 -4.09 -7.23
CA TRP A 25 -12.73 -3.10 -7.71
C TRP A 25 -11.46 -3.74 -8.28
N LEU A 26 -10.90 -4.77 -7.62
CA LEU A 26 -9.73 -5.52 -8.11
C LEU A 26 -10.04 -6.22 -9.44
N ARG A 27 -11.21 -6.84 -9.57
CA ARG A 27 -11.64 -7.43 -10.84
C ARG A 27 -11.62 -6.39 -11.96
N ASP A 28 -12.21 -5.24 -11.73
CA ASP A 28 -12.41 -4.25 -12.79
C ASP A 28 -11.12 -3.49 -13.16
N HIS A 29 -10.16 -3.33 -12.22
CA HIS A 29 -9.00 -2.46 -12.42
C HIS A 29 -7.65 -3.19 -12.44
N VAL A 30 -7.57 -4.39 -11.88
CA VAL A 30 -6.31 -5.15 -11.77
C VAL A 30 -6.38 -6.47 -12.53
N LEU A 31 -7.53 -7.13 -12.52
CA LEU A 31 -7.73 -8.48 -13.03
C LEU A 31 -8.91 -8.55 -14.02
N PRO A 32 -8.94 -7.71 -15.08
CA PRO A 32 -10.12 -7.57 -15.95
C PRO A 32 -10.45 -8.82 -16.78
N ALA A 33 -9.54 -9.79 -16.85
CA ALA A 33 -9.78 -11.07 -17.52
C ALA A 33 -10.42 -12.13 -16.61
N TRP A 34 -10.72 -11.78 -15.34
CA TRP A 34 -11.29 -12.69 -14.37
C TRP A 34 -12.81 -12.46 -14.25
N ASP A 35 -13.56 -13.53 -14.06
CA ASP A 35 -15.01 -13.46 -13.85
C ASP A 35 -15.36 -12.94 -12.45
N GLY A 36 -14.47 -13.14 -11.49
CA GLY A 36 -14.60 -12.64 -10.13
C GLY A 36 -13.28 -12.61 -9.38
N VAL A 37 -13.32 -12.11 -8.15
CA VAL A 37 -12.17 -12.14 -7.23
C VAL A 37 -12.62 -12.65 -5.88
N ARG A 38 -12.02 -13.74 -5.43
CA ARG A 38 -12.16 -14.29 -4.09
C ARG A 38 -10.84 -14.21 -3.34
N PHE A 39 -10.88 -13.74 -2.12
CA PHE A 39 -9.71 -13.75 -1.22
C PHE A 39 -9.59 -15.13 -0.57
N THR A 40 -8.46 -15.80 -0.78
CA THR A 40 -8.17 -17.12 -0.17
C THR A 40 -7.31 -16.98 1.07
N ALA A 41 -6.45 -15.96 1.12
CA ALA A 41 -5.72 -15.60 2.32
C ALA A 41 -5.49 -14.08 2.38
N MET A 42 -5.39 -13.56 3.58
CA MET A 42 -5.11 -12.15 3.83
C MET A 42 -4.28 -12.00 5.09
N ALA A 43 -3.18 -11.25 5.00
CA ALA A 43 -2.32 -10.96 6.12
C ALA A 43 -1.93 -9.48 6.12
N ARG A 44 -2.10 -8.80 7.26
CA ARG A 44 -1.56 -7.47 7.46
C ARG A 44 -0.11 -7.57 7.92
N THR A 45 0.79 -6.82 7.28
CA THR A 45 2.18 -6.77 7.71
C THR A 45 2.32 -6.00 9.03
N SER A 46 3.13 -6.51 9.94
CA SER A 46 3.35 -5.92 11.26
C SER A 46 4.54 -4.93 11.31
N GLY A 47 5.32 -4.84 10.24
CA GLY A 47 6.59 -4.12 10.22
C GLY A 47 6.53 -2.67 9.71
N GLY A 48 5.42 -2.24 9.15
CA GLY A 48 5.26 -0.88 8.61
C GLY A 48 4.59 0.07 9.61
N VAL A 49 5.13 1.27 9.78
CA VAL A 49 4.55 2.31 10.65
C VAL A 49 3.83 3.41 9.85
N SER A 50 4.09 3.51 8.54
CA SER A 50 3.60 4.62 7.70
C SER A 50 2.29 4.29 7.01
N TYR A 51 2.15 3.09 6.44
CA TYR A 51 0.96 2.66 5.70
C TYR A 51 0.44 1.32 6.22
N GLU A 52 -0.86 1.09 6.08
CA GLU A 52 -1.44 -0.21 6.29
C GLU A 52 -1.19 -1.08 5.04
N THR A 53 -0.37 -2.10 5.18
CA THR A 53 0.00 -2.99 4.08
C THR A 53 -0.60 -4.37 4.29
N TRP A 54 -1.30 -4.85 3.28
CA TRP A 54 -1.99 -6.12 3.25
C TRP A 54 -1.44 -6.99 2.13
N LEU A 55 -1.07 -8.22 2.46
CA LEU A 55 -0.78 -9.27 1.49
C LEU A 55 -2.07 -10.04 1.26
N MET A 56 -2.51 -10.16 0.02
CA MET A 56 -3.78 -10.78 -0.33
C MET A 56 -3.57 -11.84 -1.40
N ASP A 57 -3.84 -13.09 -1.07
CA ASP A 57 -3.96 -14.16 -2.05
C ASP A 57 -5.37 -14.13 -2.64
N VAL A 58 -5.46 -14.05 -3.95
CA VAL A 58 -6.71 -13.92 -4.69
C VAL A 58 -6.79 -14.97 -5.78
N GLU A 59 -8.01 -15.42 -6.06
CA GLU A 59 -8.30 -16.36 -7.14
C GLU A 59 -9.59 -16.00 -7.86
N ASP A 60 -9.72 -16.44 -9.10
CA ASP A 60 -10.97 -16.40 -9.83
C ASP A 60 -11.82 -17.61 -9.40
N PRO A 61 -13.01 -17.41 -8.83
CA PRO A 61 -13.89 -18.52 -8.44
C PRO A 61 -14.30 -19.44 -9.59
N ALA A 62 -14.28 -18.94 -10.83
CA ALA A 62 -14.63 -19.73 -12.03
C ALA A 62 -13.47 -20.61 -12.51
N ALA A 63 -12.22 -20.28 -12.20
CA ALA A 63 -11.03 -21.00 -12.63
C ALA A 63 -9.91 -20.96 -11.56
N PRO A 64 -10.12 -21.45 -10.33
CA PRO A 64 -9.22 -21.25 -9.20
C PRO A 64 -7.85 -21.93 -9.37
N ALA A 65 -7.77 -23.01 -10.13
CA ALA A 65 -6.52 -23.73 -10.39
C ALA A 65 -5.60 -22.97 -11.38
N GLU A 66 -6.18 -22.18 -12.28
CA GLU A 66 -5.48 -21.49 -13.38
C GLU A 66 -5.29 -20.00 -13.11
N ARG A 67 -6.24 -19.39 -12.41
CA ARG A 67 -6.30 -17.94 -12.16
C ARG A 67 -6.20 -17.65 -10.67
N HIS A 68 -4.98 -17.64 -10.18
CA HIS A 68 -4.66 -17.23 -8.80
C HIS A 68 -3.41 -16.36 -8.81
N THR A 69 -3.35 -15.40 -7.91
CA THR A 69 -2.20 -14.52 -7.74
C THR A 69 -2.17 -13.92 -6.35
N ARG A 70 -1.05 -13.29 -6.02
CA ARG A 70 -0.90 -12.50 -4.80
C ARG A 70 -0.71 -11.03 -5.18
N VAL A 71 -1.43 -10.16 -4.49
CA VAL A 71 -1.30 -8.72 -4.62
C VAL A 71 -1.01 -8.08 -3.26
N VAL A 72 -0.40 -6.90 -3.30
CA VAL A 72 -0.16 -6.10 -2.10
C VAL A 72 -1.04 -4.86 -2.17
N VAL A 73 -1.88 -4.66 -1.15
CA VAL A 73 -2.70 -3.45 -1.00
C VAL A 73 -2.07 -2.57 0.07
N ARG A 74 -1.69 -1.35 -0.31
CA ARG A 74 -1.17 -0.33 0.62
C ARG A 74 -2.17 0.79 0.73
N ARG A 75 -2.66 1.02 1.94
CA ARG A 75 -3.70 1.99 2.25
C ARG A 75 -3.18 3.04 3.23
N GLU A 76 -3.62 4.27 3.09
CA GLU A 76 -3.33 5.31 4.08
C GLU A 76 -3.82 4.89 5.47
N PRO A 77 -3.05 5.12 6.53
CA PRO A 77 -3.51 4.86 7.89
C PRO A 77 -4.56 5.91 8.30
N LEU A 78 -5.35 5.61 9.32
CA LEU A 78 -6.28 6.60 9.88
C LEU A 78 -5.52 7.74 10.58
N ARG A 79 -4.44 7.39 11.25
CA ARG A 79 -3.46 8.27 11.90
C ARG A 79 -2.11 7.58 11.88
N GLY A 80 -1.03 8.35 11.86
CA GLY A 80 0.31 7.78 11.90
C GLY A 80 1.39 8.84 12.13
N PRO A 81 2.64 8.43 12.31
CA PRO A 81 3.74 9.31 12.70
C PRO A 81 4.25 10.24 11.58
N VAL A 82 3.84 10.02 10.34
CA VAL A 82 4.40 10.71 9.14
C VAL A 82 3.27 11.41 8.37
N GLU A 83 2.49 12.25 9.03
CA GLU A 83 1.45 13.05 8.34
C GLU A 83 2.06 14.28 7.66
N PRO A 84 1.55 14.71 6.49
CA PRO A 84 0.42 14.14 5.75
C PRO A 84 0.80 12.89 4.96
N TYR A 85 -0.13 11.95 4.83
CA TYR A 85 0.00 10.78 3.97
C TYR A 85 -0.57 11.09 2.58
N ASP A 86 0.14 10.65 1.55
CA ASP A 86 -0.34 10.61 0.19
C ASP A 86 0.18 9.33 -0.50
N VAL A 87 -0.66 8.31 -0.50
CA VAL A 87 -0.29 7.02 -1.10
C VAL A 87 -0.31 7.07 -2.62
N LEU A 88 -1.03 8.04 -3.22
CA LEU A 88 -1.10 8.20 -4.66
C LEU A 88 0.17 8.84 -5.19
N ASP A 89 0.72 9.84 -4.49
CA ASP A 89 2.03 10.41 -4.80
C ASP A 89 3.13 9.35 -4.68
N GLU A 90 3.06 8.46 -3.67
CA GLU A 90 3.98 7.33 -3.56
C GLU A 90 3.90 6.41 -4.79
N ALA A 91 2.70 6.17 -5.32
CA ALA A 91 2.52 5.37 -6.53
C ALA A 91 3.20 5.99 -7.75
N GLU A 92 3.15 7.32 -7.91
CA GLU A 92 3.84 8.01 -9.00
C GLU A 92 5.35 7.85 -8.87
N VAL A 93 5.89 7.95 -7.66
CA VAL A 93 7.32 7.69 -7.40
C VAL A 93 7.69 6.25 -7.78
N TYR A 94 6.87 5.26 -7.40
CA TYR A 94 7.13 3.85 -7.76
C TYR A 94 7.10 3.64 -9.28
N ARG A 95 6.13 4.22 -9.99
CA ARG A 95 6.06 4.15 -11.46
C ARG A 95 7.29 4.75 -12.13
N ALA A 96 7.71 5.91 -11.63
CA ALA A 96 8.89 6.60 -12.13
C ALA A 96 10.18 5.79 -11.91
N LEU A 97 10.36 5.23 -10.73
CA LEU A 97 11.51 4.37 -10.40
C LEU A 97 11.51 3.09 -11.23
N HIS A 98 10.36 2.43 -11.35
CA HIS A 98 10.21 1.22 -12.16
C HIS A 98 10.58 1.47 -13.63
N SER A 99 10.09 2.58 -14.22
CA SER A 99 10.44 2.96 -15.59
C SER A 99 11.90 3.35 -15.77
N SER A 100 12.60 3.70 -14.69
CA SER A 100 14.04 3.99 -14.69
C SER A 100 14.91 2.75 -14.45
N GLY A 101 14.30 1.56 -14.35
CA GLY A 101 15.01 0.30 -14.14
C GLY A 101 15.38 0.01 -12.68
N VAL A 102 15.00 0.85 -11.74
CA VAL A 102 15.22 0.57 -10.31
C VAL A 102 14.27 -0.56 -9.88
N PRO A 103 14.75 -1.60 -9.16
CA PRO A 103 13.94 -2.76 -8.77
C PRO A 103 12.98 -2.40 -7.63
N VAL A 104 11.85 -1.82 -7.99
CA VAL A 104 10.71 -1.53 -7.10
C VAL A 104 9.48 -2.31 -7.56
N PRO A 105 8.55 -2.66 -6.67
CA PRO A 105 7.32 -3.33 -7.05
C PRO A 105 6.54 -2.49 -8.07
N ARG A 106 6.01 -3.16 -9.10
CA ARG A 106 5.16 -2.52 -10.09
C ARG A 106 3.82 -2.13 -9.49
N VAL A 107 3.41 -0.88 -9.69
CA VAL A 107 2.07 -0.41 -9.34
C VAL A 107 1.07 -0.93 -10.36
N LEU A 108 0.14 -1.76 -9.93
CA LEU A 108 -0.90 -2.35 -10.77
C LEU A 108 -2.07 -1.39 -10.95
N ALA A 109 -2.52 -0.76 -9.86
CA ALA A 109 -3.59 0.23 -9.89
C ALA A 109 -3.56 1.15 -8.66
N THR A 110 -4.26 2.28 -8.75
CA THR A 110 -4.45 3.26 -7.67
C THR A 110 -5.92 3.58 -7.50
N CYS A 111 -6.36 3.87 -6.28
CA CYS A 111 -7.75 4.19 -5.97
C CYS A 111 -7.81 5.34 -4.95
N ASP A 112 -8.47 6.43 -5.32
CA ASP A 112 -8.82 7.56 -4.45
C ASP A 112 -10.27 7.50 -3.95
N ASP A 113 -11.08 6.59 -4.52
CA ASP A 113 -12.47 6.39 -4.10
C ASP A 113 -12.55 5.77 -2.70
N ARG A 114 -12.93 6.61 -1.76
CA ARG A 114 -13.08 6.23 -0.35
C ARG A 114 -14.24 5.27 -0.11
N SER A 115 -15.16 5.09 -1.07
CA SER A 115 -16.26 4.13 -0.93
C SER A 115 -15.78 2.68 -0.93
N VAL A 116 -14.63 2.40 -1.57
CA VAL A 116 -14.07 1.04 -1.70
C VAL A 116 -13.51 0.53 -0.37
N THR A 117 -12.55 1.26 0.22
CA THR A 117 -11.86 0.84 1.46
C THR A 117 -11.91 1.87 2.58
N GLY A 118 -12.65 2.98 2.41
CA GLY A 118 -12.73 4.09 3.34
C GLY A 118 -11.60 5.12 3.19
N ARG A 119 -10.51 4.79 2.51
CA ARG A 119 -9.31 5.63 2.35
C ARG A 119 -8.61 5.32 1.04
N PRO A 120 -7.83 6.25 0.48
CA PRO A 120 -7.00 6.00 -0.70
C PRO A 120 -6.06 4.82 -0.50
N PHE A 121 -5.82 4.08 -1.57
CA PHE A 121 -4.91 2.94 -1.57
C PHE A 121 -4.28 2.72 -2.95
N ILE A 122 -3.20 1.96 -2.95
CA ILE A 122 -2.56 1.46 -4.16
C ILE A 122 -2.48 -0.06 -4.11
N VAL A 123 -2.45 -0.66 -5.28
CA VAL A 123 -2.21 -2.10 -5.45
C VAL A 123 -0.91 -2.27 -6.20
N THR A 124 -0.01 -3.05 -5.63
CA THR A 124 1.25 -3.42 -6.28
C THR A 124 1.34 -4.93 -6.47
N GLU A 125 2.20 -5.35 -7.37
CA GLU A 125 2.58 -6.75 -7.45
C GLU A 125 3.20 -7.22 -6.14
N PHE A 126 3.09 -8.50 -5.88
CA PHE A 126 3.81 -9.15 -4.79
C PHE A 126 5.19 -9.57 -5.29
N VAL A 127 6.23 -9.13 -4.62
CA VAL A 127 7.61 -9.56 -4.87
C VAL A 127 7.95 -10.62 -3.85
N GLU A 128 8.30 -11.82 -4.33
CA GLU A 128 8.77 -12.89 -3.46
C GLU A 128 10.12 -12.54 -2.85
N GLY A 129 10.26 -12.85 -1.57
CA GLY A 129 11.50 -12.60 -0.86
C GLY A 129 11.28 -12.51 0.65
N ASP A 130 12.40 -12.43 1.32
CA ASP A 130 12.45 -12.24 2.77
C ASP A 130 12.85 -10.81 3.09
N VAL A 131 12.11 -10.15 3.97
CA VAL A 131 12.53 -8.87 4.55
C VAL A 131 13.46 -9.16 5.72
N PRO A 132 14.74 -8.76 5.63
CA PRO A 132 15.67 -8.94 6.74
C PRO A 132 15.23 -8.08 7.94
N ASP A 133 14.78 -8.72 9.01
CA ASP A 133 14.54 -8.04 10.27
C ASP A 133 15.84 -7.97 11.09
N TYR A 134 16.29 -6.77 11.43
CA TYR A 134 17.53 -6.55 12.21
C TYR A 134 17.53 -7.27 13.57
N ARG A 135 16.36 -7.59 14.14
CA ARG A 135 16.22 -8.31 15.42
C ARG A 135 16.43 -9.81 15.27
N THR A 136 16.12 -10.36 14.10
CA THR A 136 16.14 -11.81 13.86
C THR A 136 17.22 -12.22 12.88
N ILE A 137 17.78 -11.27 12.13
CA ILE A 137 18.76 -11.50 11.07
C ILE A 137 19.97 -12.31 11.56
N GLN A 138 20.48 -12.00 12.76
CA GLN A 138 21.64 -12.68 13.34
C GLN A 138 21.35 -14.15 13.72
N ARG A 139 20.09 -14.53 13.86
CA ARG A 139 19.66 -15.87 14.21
C ARG A 139 19.47 -16.78 13.00
N ARG A 140 19.37 -16.19 11.81
CA ARG A 140 19.17 -16.93 10.56
C ARG A 140 20.49 -17.55 10.10
N PRO A 141 20.55 -18.87 9.82
CA PRO A 141 21.78 -19.56 9.41
C PRO A 141 22.44 -18.94 8.17
N GLU A 142 21.64 -18.51 7.20
CA GLU A 142 22.09 -17.91 5.94
C GLU A 142 22.86 -16.60 6.16
N TRP A 143 22.63 -15.90 7.27
CA TRP A 143 23.35 -14.69 7.62
C TRP A 143 24.69 -14.94 8.30
N ARG A 144 24.98 -16.19 8.66
CA ARG A 144 26.30 -16.60 9.16
C ARG A 144 27.30 -16.86 8.02
N ASP A 145 26.78 -17.08 6.81
CA ASP A 145 27.60 -17.27 5.62
C ASP A 145 28.15 -15.91 5.12
N GLU A 146 29.46 -15.74 5.21
CA GLU A 146 30.15 -14.50 4.82
C GLU A 146 29.98 -14.18 3.34
N ARG A 147 29.99 -15.19 2.46
CA ARG A 147 29.83 -15.01 1.00
C ARG A 147 28.44 -14.49 0.67
N ARG A 148 27.40 -15.02 1.31
CA ARG A 148 26.03 -14.53 1.15
C ARG A 148 25.88 -13.10 1.65
N ARG A 149 26.39 -12.77 2.83
CA ARG A 149 26.38 -11.39 3.32
C ARG A 149 27.08 -10.42 2.37
N ALA A 150 28.26 -10.79 1.88
CA ALA A 150 28.99 -9.98 0.93
C ALA A 150 28.26 -9.84 -0.44
N GLY A 151 27.56 -10.89 -0.88
CA GLY A 151 26.68 -10.85 -2.06
C GLY A 151 25.55 -9.84 -1.86
N MET A 152 24.78 -9.96 -0.79
CA MET A 152 23.67 -9.05 -0.48
C MET A 152 24.14 -7.60 -0.31
N ALA A 153 25.27 -7.38 0.33
CA ALA A 153 25.83 -6.03 0.46
C ALA A 153 26.19 -5.41 -0.89
N ARG A 154 26.77 -6.20 -1.82
CA ARG A 154 27.05 -5.74 -3.19
C ARG A 154 25.78 -5.40 -3.96
N GLU A 155 24.76 -6.27 -3.89
CA GLU A 155 23.47 -6.02 -4.55
C GLU A 155 22.80 -4.76 -4.00
N PHE A 156 22.77 -4.60 -2.67
CA PHE A 156 22.24 -3.40 -2.04
C PHE A 156 22.97 -2.13 -2.51
N LEU A 157 24.29 -2.16 -2.55
CA LEU A 157 25.08 -1.01 -3.03
C LEU A 157 24.90 -0.76 -4.51
N SER A 158 24.71 -1.81 -5.33
CA SER A 158 24.39 -1.67 -6.76
C SER A 158 23.05 -0.95 -6.96
N VAL A 159 21.99 -1.43 -6.29
CA VAL A 159 20.67 -0.81 -6.37
C VAL A 159 20.69 0.64 -5.84
N LEU A 160 21.41 0.89 -4.76
CA LEU A 160 21.59 2.26 -4.24
C LEU A 160 22.29 3.16 -5.25
N ALA A 161 23.33 2.66 -5.94
CA ALA A 161 24.02 3.41 -6.97
C ALA A 161 23.13 3.66 -8.20
N GLU A 162 22.28 2.72 -8.59
CA GLU A 162 21.27 2.90 -9.64
C GLU A 162 20.27 3.98 -9.25
N LEU A 163 19.73 3.91 -8.04
CA LEU A 163 18.79 4.91 -7.51
C LEU A 163 19.41 6.32 -7.53
N GLN A 164 20.69 6.46 -7.15
CA GLN A 164 21.37 7.76 -7.17
C GLN A 164 21.62 8.32 -8.57
N ARG A 165 21.61 7.48 -9.61
CA ARG A 165 21.73 7.94 -11.00
C ARG A 165 20.41 8.41 -11.60
N VAL A 166 19.27 8.09 -10.95
CA VAL A 166 17.97 8.55 -11.41
C VAL A 166 17.89 10.08 -11.32
N ASP A 167 17.64 10.73 -12.45
CA ASP A 167 17.32 12.17 -12.45
C ASP A 167 15.89 12.34 -11.93
N TRP A 168 15.75 12.38 -10.62
CA TRP A 168 14.46 12.48 -9.94
C TRP A 168 13.63 13.68 -10.37
N ARG A 169 14.27 14.78 -10.82
CA ARG A 169 13.56 15.98 -11.31
C ARG A 169 12.82 15.74 -12.61
N ARG A 170 13.27 14.74 -13.40
CA ARG A 170 12.63 14.36 -14.65
C ARG A 170 11.56 13.29 -14.48
N VAL A 171 11.72 12.43 -13.47
CA VAL A 171 10.88 11.24 -13.32
C VAL A 171 9.82 11.39 -12.25
N VAL A 172 10.03 12.27 -11.26
CA VAL A 172 9.03 12.52 -10.20
C VAL A 172 8.25 13.78 -10.55
N PRO A 173 6.92 13.74 -10.60
CA PRO A 173 6.09 14.92 -10.85
C PRO A 173 6.39 16.03 -9.83
N VAL A 174 6.45 17.28 -10.31
CA VAL A 174 6.75 18.47 -9.48
C VAL A 174 5.78 18.60 -8.29
N ALA A 175 4.55 18.12 -8.46
CA ALA A 175 3.55 18.11 -7.39
C ALA A 175 3.97 17.25 -6.19
N ALA A 176 4.65 16.12 -6.42
CA ALA A 176 5.17 15.24 -5.37
C ALA A 176 6.38 15.84 -4.62
N THR A 177 7.01 16.87 -5.17
CA THR A 177 8.18 17.54 -4.57
C THR A 177 7.85 18.84 -3.86
N ALA A 178 6.63 19.37 -4.03
CA ALA A 178 6.20 20.56 -3.32
C ALA A 178 5.89 20.22 -1.85
N PRO A 179 6.40 20.99 -0.88
CA PRO A 179 5.95 20.81 0.49
C PRO A 179 4.42 20.99 0.53
N PRO A 180 3.70 20.18 1.33
CA PRO A 180 2.27 20.29 1.42
C PRO A 180 1.90 21.71 1.82
N GLY A 181 1.24 22.44 0.92
CA GLY A 181 0.68 23.73 1.24
C GLY A 181 -0.31 23.62 2.40
N PRO A 182 -0.57 24.70 3.15
CA PRO A 182 -1.50 24.67 4.27
C PRO A 182 -2.84 24.11 3.77
N ARG A 183 -3.25 22.95 4.30
CA ARG A 183 -4.53 22.32 3.95
C ARG A 183 -5.64 23.34 4.16
N ARG A 184 -6.35 23.68 3.10
CA ARG A 184 -7.59 24.44 3.25
C ARG A 184 -8.47 23.63 4.19
N PRO A 185 -8.96 24.25 5.30
CA PRO A 185 -9.88 23.55 6.17
C PRO A 185 -11.07 23.11 5.32
N SER A 186 -11.37 21.80 5.36
CA SER A 186 -12.57 21.26 4.72
C SER A 186 -13.74 22.12 5.17
N ALA A 187 -14.52 22.62 4.22
CA ALA A 187 -15.68 23.45 4.51
C ALA A 187 -16.61 22.64 5.41
N ARG A 188 -16.46 22.80 6.72
CA ARG A 188 -17.47 22.38 7.68
C ARG A 188 -18.73 23.12 7.29
N SER A 189 -19.77 22.37 6.91
CA SER A 189 -21.10 22.85 6.69
C SER A 189 -21.42 23.86 7.81
N ARG A 190 -21.52 25.12 7.48
CA ARG A 190 -22.08 26.13 8.34
C ARG A 190 -23.53 25.73 8.53
N ARG A 191 -23.86 25.01 9.60
CA ARG A 191 -25.22 24.96 10.08
C ARG A 191 -25.65 26.43 10.37
N THR A 192 -26.44 26.94 9.48
CA THR A 192 -27.18 28.17 9.71
C THR A 192 -28.02 27.99 10.96
N ARG A 193 -27.60 28.57 12.10
CA ARG A 193 -28.48 28.80 13.24
C ARG A 193 -29.55 29.77 12.78
N ARG A 194 -30.79 29.33 12.68
CA ARG A 194 -31.94 30.18 12.56
C ARG A 194 -31.99 31.08 13.80
N PRO A 195 -32.18 32.41 13.66
CA PRO A 195 -32.46 33.26 14.80
C PRO A 195 -33.86 32.92 15.29
N THR A 196 -33.98 32.53 16.56
CA THR A 196 -35.27 32.46 17.28
C THR A 196 -35.68 33.87 17.61
N CYS A 197 -36.73 34.35 16.93
CA CYS A 197 -37.45 35.56 17.32
C CYS A 197 -38.30 35.23 18.56
N GLY A 198 -38.00 35.81 19.73
CA GLY A 198 -38.82 35.79 20.90
C GLY A 198 -39.73 37.02 20.92
N PRO A 199 -40.95 36.91 21.50
CA PRO A 199 -41.93 38.00 21.42
C PRO A 199 -41.61 39.14 22.37
N SER A 200 -41.88 40.34 21.88
CA SER A 200 -41.86 41.61 22.62
C SER A 200 -42.96 41.64 23.68
N ARG A 201 -42.60 42.10 24.88
CA ARG A 201 -43.39 43.00 25.71
C ARG A 201 -42.47 43.98 26.41
#